data_49ae4b20afe83c065db8e50805c5a596
#
_entry.id   49ae4b20afe83c065db8e50805c5a596
#
_cell.length_a   1.000
_cell.length_b   1.000
_cell.length_c   1.000
_cell.angle_alpha   90.00
_cell.angle_beta   90.00
_cell.angle_gamma   90.00
#
_symmetry.space_group_name_H-M   'P 1'
#
loop_
_entity.id
_entity.type
_entity.pdbx_description
1 polymer ?
#
loop_
_entity_poly.entity_id
_entity_poly.type
_entity_poly.pdbx_seq_one_letter_code
_entity_poly.pdbx_strand_id
1 'polypeptide(L)'
;MQRKETFYEKYIKRSVDFCGALAAILLLAIPMIVIAVLVRVKLGSPVLYSATRIGKGEKPFKMYKFRSMTNECDENGKLLPDAQRMTKFGNILRATSADELPELLSILKGDMAFIGPRPLPVEYAPYFSEEEALRHSCRGGMSGLAQVSGRTSITWDEKFAYDVEYVKNMSFKQDFLIFFTTIKKVFVRENVGAPEEGANLSLFETRDEQRPGLVIK
;
A
#
# COMPACT_ATOMS: atom_id res chain seq x y z
N MET A 1 15.82 -7.40 -15.54
CA MET A 1 16.58 -8.54 -14.96
C MET A 1 15.63 -9.32 -14.04
N GLN A 2 15.30 -10.60 -14.32
CA GLN A 2 14.40 -11.38 -13.46
C GLN A 2 15.21 -12.01 -12.32
N ARG A 3 14.92 -11.65 -11.07
CA ARG A 3 15.49 -12.29 -9.88
C ARG A 3 14.88 -13.70 -9.74
N LYS A 4 15.71 -14.70 -9.43
CA LYS A 4 15.20 -16.04 -9.07
C LYS A 4 14.54 -15.98 -7.69
N GLU A 5 13.35 -16.58 -7.57
CA GLU A 5 12.68 -16.74 -6.28
C GLU A 5 13.53 -17.61 -5.35
N THR A 6 13.66 -17.18 -4.09
CA THR A 6 14.30 -17.97 -3.05
C THR A 6 13.36 -19.07 -2.55
N PHE A 7 13.91 -20.12 -1.92
CA PHE A 7 13.12 -21.16 -1.25
C PHE A 7 12.19 -20.53 -0.19
N TYR A 8 12.70 -19.57 0.57
CA TYR A 8 11.92 -18.82 1.54
C TYR A 8 10.69 -18.17 0.90
N GLU A 9 10.87 -17.40 -0.18
CA GLU A 9 9.80 -16.68 -0.86
C GLU A 9 8.73 -17.62 -1.40
N LYS A 10 9.17 -18.71 -2.04
CA LYS A 10 8.28 -19.63 -2.75
C LYS A 10 7.40 -20.46 -1.81
N TYR A 11 7.98 -20.97 -0.73
CA TYR A 11 7.31 -21.95 0.13
C TYR A 11 6.97 -21.39 1.52
N ILE A 12 7.93 -20.79 2.22
CA ILE A 12 7.74 -20.39 3.61
C ILE A 12 6.90 -19.11 3.68
N LYS A 13 7.34 -18.06 3.00
CA LYS A 13 6.67 -16.75 3.03
C LYS A 13 5.22 -16.85 2.59
N ARG A 14 4.94 -17.55 1.49
CA ARG A 14 3.58 -17.72 0.99
C ARG A 14 2.67 -18.45 1.98
N SER A 15 3.16 -19.50 2.63
CA SER A 15 2.40 -20.24 3.64
C SER A 15 2.12 -19.40 4.87
N VAL A 16 3.11 -18.62 5.34
CA VAL A 16 2.96 -17.70 6.48
C VAL A 16 1.96 -16.59 6.13
N ASP A 17 2.08 -15.98 4.95
CA ASP A 17 1.14 -14.94 4.48
C ASP A 17 -0.30 -15.49 4.41
N PHE A 18 -0.50 -16.68 3.86
CA PHE A 18 -1.81 -17.30 3.74
C PHE A 18 -2.44 -17.62 5.11
N CYS A 19 -1.71 -18.34 5.95
CA CYS A 19 -2.21 -18.74 7.27
C CYS A 19 -2.43 -17.52 8.17
N GLY A 20 -1.50 -16.56 8.14
CA GLY A 20 -1.62 -15.32 8.88
C GLY A 20 -2.81 -14.47 8.43
N ALA A 21 -3.04 -14.33 7.12
CA ALA A 21 -4.18 -13.59 6.59
C ALA A 21 -5.52 -14.27 6.95
N LEU A 22 -5.58 -15.61 6.84
CA LEU A 22 -6.76 -16.36 7.24
C LEU A 22 -7.08 -16.18 8.73
N ALA A 23 -6.08 -16.32 9.59
CA ALA A 23 -6.23 -16.12 11.03
C ALA A 23 -6.65 -14.69 11.36
N ALA A 24 -6.02 -13.69 10.71
CA ALA A 24 -6.36 -12.28 10.90
C ALA A 24 -7.80 -11.97 10.45
N ILE A 25 -8.26 -12.50 9.31
CA ILE A 25 -9.63 -12.33 8.84
C ILE A 25 -10.62 -12.93 9.83
N LEU A 26 -10.37 -14.14 10.33
CA LEU A 26 -11.26 -14.78 11.31
C LEU A 26 -11.31 -14.00 12.62
N LEU A 27 -10.17 -13.54 13.12
CA LEU A 27 -10.08 -12.75 14.36
C LEU A 27 -10.75 -11.37 14.22
N LEU A 28 -10.57 -10.73 13.07
CA LEU A 28 -11.04 -9.36 12.81
C LEU A 28 -12.40 -9.33 12.08
N ALA A 29 -13.06 -10.48 11.88
CA ALA A 29 -14.34 -10.55 11.16
C ALA A 29 -15.39 -9.59 11.75
N ILE A 30 -15.58 -9.63 13.07
CA ILE A 30 -16.56 -8.77 13.76
C ILE A 30 -16.18 -7.29 13.65
N PRO A 31 -14.95 -6.85 14.00
CA PRO A 31 -14.50 -5.49 13.74
C PRO A 31 -14.68 -5.04 12.28
N MET A 32 -14.35 -5.87 11.32
CA MET A 32 -14.51 -5.54 9.89
C MET A 32 -15.98 -5.34 9.50
N ILE A 33 -16.89 -6.17 10.01
CA ILE A 33 -18.34 -6.00 9.79
C ILE A 33 -18.83 -4.70 10.41
N VAL A 34 -18.42 -4.39 11.64
CA VAL A 34 -18.77 -3.12 12.32
C VAL A 34 -18.29 -1.92 11.50
N ILE A 35 -17.03 -1.95 11.03
CA ILE A 35 -16.49 -0.88 10.18
C ILE A 35 -17.30 -0.78 8.88
N ALA A 36 -17.61 -1.90 8.23
CA ALA A 36 -18.42 -1.92 7.01
C ALA A 36 -19.78 -1.24 7.19
N VAL A 37 -20.46 -1.54 8.30
CA VAL A 37 -21.76 -0.91 8.67
C VAL A 37 -21.57 0.58 8.92
N LEU A 38 -20.53 0.98 9.68
CA LEU A 38 -20.24 2.40 9.95
C LEU A 38 -19.93 3.17 8.65
N VAL A 39 -19.14 2.59 7.75
CA VAL A 39 -18.88 3.18 6.42
C VAL A 39 -20.19 3.33 5.65
N ARG A 40 -21.04 2.29 5.64
CA ARG A 40 -22.32 2.34 4.94
C ARG A 40 -23.24 3.44 5.46
N VAL A 41 -23.28 3.62 6.77
CA VAL A 41 -24.14 4.63 7.44
C VAL A 41 -23.58 6.04 7.28
N LYS A 42 -22.26 6.22 7.45
CA LYS A 42 -21.64 7.56 7.48
C LYS A 42 -21.21 8.09 6.12
N LEU A 43 -20.83 7.22 5.19
CA LEU A 43 -20.30 7.60 3.88
C LEU A 43 -21.18 7.08 2.72
N GLY A 44 -22.14 6.20 2.97
CA GLY A 44 -23.02 5.63 1.95
C GLY A 44 -22.40 4.45 1.18
N SER A 45 -22.89 4.19 -0.05
CA SER A 45 -22.40 3.12 -0.93
C SER A 45 -21.39 3.66 -1.95
N PRO A 46 -20.42 2.85 -2.44
CA PRO A 46 -20.05 1.51 -1.97
C PRO A 46 -19.28 1.55 -0.64
N VAL A 47 -19.25 0.44 0.10
CA VAL A 47 -18.50 0.32 1.37
C VAL A 47 -16.99 0.17 1.13
N LEU A 48 -16.65 -0.59 0.09
CA LEU A 48 -15.25 -0.81 -0.31
C LEU A 48 -14.89 0.12 -1.47
N TYR A 49 -13.71 0.68 -1.35
CA TYR A 49 -13.00 1.32 -2.45
C TYR A 49 -12.03 0.30 -3.06
N SER A 50 -11.92 0.27 -4.37
CA SER A 50 -10.95 -0.57 -5.08
C SER A 50 -10.05 0.28 -5.96
N ALA A 51 -8.75 -0.01 -5.93
CA ALA A 51 -7.76 0.62 -6.80
C ALA A 51 -6.97 -0.46 -7.55
N THR A 52 -6.71 -0.22 -8.83
CA THR A 52 -5.81 -1.10 -9.60
C THR A 52 -4.36 -0.75 -9.25
N ARG A 53 -3.58 -1.77 -8.91
CA ARG A 53 -2.19 -1.63 -8.45
C ARG A 53 -1.27 -2.56 -9.23
N ILE A 54 0.02 -2.21 -9.31
CA ILE A 54 1.05 -3.05 -9.89
C ILE A 54 1.39 -4.15 -8.89
N GLY A 55 1.24 -5.40 -9.31
CA GLY A 55 1.59 -6.59 -8.53
C GLY A 55 2.89 -7.25 -9.01
N LYS A 56 3.09 -8.49 -8.56
CA LYS A 56 4.26 -9.30 -8.94
C LYS A 56 4.33 -9.52 -10.45
N GLY A 57 5.54 -9.30 -11.01
CA GLY A 57 5.76 -9.39 -12.46
C GLY A 57 4.98 -8.35 -13.25
N GLU A 58 4.75 -7.18 -12.62
CA GLU A 58 4.01 -6.04 -13.20
C GLU A 58 2.55 -6.34 -13.56
N LYS A 59 2.01 -7.47 -13.12
CA LYS A 59 0.62 -7.84 -13.37
C LYS A 59 -0.30 -6.97 -12.52
N PRO A 60 -1.28 -6.26 -13.13
CA PRO A 60 -2.21 -5.45 -12.37
C PRO A 60 -3.15 -6.33 -11.54
N PHE A 61 -3.48 -5.86 -10.32
CA PHE A 61 -4.47 -6.49 -9.47
C PHE A 61 -5.35 -5.43 -8.78
N LYS A 62 -6.52 -5.83 -8.29
CA LYS A 62 -7.42 -4.96 -7.53
C LYS A 62 -7.12 -5.06 -6.04
N MET A 63 -6.71 -3.94 -5.45
CA MET A 63 -6.52 -3.78 -4.02
C MET A 63 -7.77 -3.14 -3.41
N TYR A 64 -8.26 -3.69 -2.31
CA TYR A 64 -9.49 -3.24 -1.65
C TYR A 64 -9.20 -2.57 -0.32
N LYS A 65 -9.87 -1.44 -0.06
CA LYS A 65 -9.86 -0.73 1.22
C LYS A 65 -11.28 -0.39 1.66
N PHE A 66 -11.51 -0.14 2.92
CA PHE A 66 -12.73 0.55 3.33
C PHE A 66 -12.70 1.99 2.82
N ARG A 67 -13.84 2.47 2.34
CA ARG A 67 -13.97 3.84 1.89
C ARG A 67 -13.84 4.80 3.08
N SER A 68 -13.01 5.82 2.95
CA SER A 68 -12.71 6.81 3.98
C SER A 68 -13.13 8.24 3.60
N MET A 69 -13.59 8.43 2.35
CA MET A 69 -14.02 9.71 1.81
C MET A 69 -15.43 9.63 1.28
N THR A 70 -16.13 10.77 1.19
CA THR A 70 -17.43 10.89 0.49
C THR A 70 -17.26 10.79 -1.02
N ASN A 71 -18.37 10.59 -1.74
CA ASN A 71 -18.39 10.65 -3.22
C ASN A 71 -19.01 11.97 -3.70
N GLU A 72 -18.82 13.05 -2.95
CA GLU A 72 -19.32 14.37 -3.33
C GLU A 72 -18.64 14.87 -4.61
N CYS A 73 -19.45 15.39 -5.50
CA CYS A 73 -19.05 15.89 -6.81
C CYS A 73 -19.39 17.39 -6.92
N ASP A 74 -18.70 18.06 -7.83
CA ASP A 74 -19.05 19.40 -8.28
C ASP A 74 -20.27 19.40 -9.22
N GLU A 75 -20.67 20.57 -9.68
CA GLU A 75 -21.80 20.75 -10.61
C GLU A 75 -21.64 20.01 -11.94
N ASN A 76 -20.42 19.66 -12.31
CA ASN A 76 -20.08 18.92 -13.54
C ASN A 76 -19.99 17.40 -13.32
N GLY A 77 -20.29 16.90 -12.11
CA GLY A 77 -20.20 15.49 -11.77
C GLY A 77 -18.76 14.98 -11.51
N LYS A 78 -17.76 15.88 -11.43
CA LYS A 78 -16.38 15.54 -11.07
C LYS A 78 -16.24 15.50 -9.56
N LEU A 79 -15.55 14.49 -9.04
CA LEU A 79 -15.27 14.38 -7.62
C LEU A 79 -14.60 15.64 -7.07
N LEU A 80 -15.08 16.13 -5.93
CA LEU A 80 -14.44 17.22 -5.21
C LEU A 80 -13.01 16.84 -4.77
N PRO A 81 -12.14 17.81 -4.51
CA PRO A 81 -10.80 17.57 -3.97
C PRO A 81 -10.85 16.74 -2.69
N ASP A 82 -9.84 15.91 -2.49
CA ASP A 82 -9.75 14.97 -1.37
C ASP A 82 -9.95 15.63 0.00
N ALA A 83 -9.40 16.83 0.19
CA ALA A 83 -9.55 17.61 1.41
C ALA A 83 -11.01 17.93 1.76
N GLN A 84 -11.87 18.13 0.77
CA GLN A 84 -13.30 18.43 0.94
C GLN A 84 -14.12 17.16 1.17
N ARG A 85 -13.70 16.02 0.63
CA ARG A 85 -14.37 14.72 0.77
C ARG A 85 -13.98 13.97 2.03
N MET A 86 -12.87 14.36 2.67
CA MET A 86 -12.38 13.72 3.88
C MET A 86 -13.24 14.08 5.09
N THR A 87 -13.78 13.07 5.77
CA THR A 87 -14.59 13.23 6.97
C THR A 87 -13.78 12.97 8.24
N LYS A 88 -14.29 13.42 9.42
CA LYS A 88 -13.70 13.06 10.71
C LYS A 88 -13.61 11.55 10.91
N PHE A 89 -14.64 10.81 10.49
CA PHE A 89 -14.65 9.35 10.53
C PHE A 89 -13.60 8.74 9.60
N GLY A 90 -13.47 9.26 8.39
CA GLY A 90 -12.45 8.82 7.44
C GLY A 90 -11.03 9.05 7.96
N ASN A 91 -10.79 10.19 8.62
CA ASN A 91 -9.52 10.47 9.28
C ASN A 91 -9.20 9.45 10.39
N ILE A 92 -10.19 9.06 11.21
CA ILE A 92 -10.01 8.01 12.23
C ILE A 92 -9.64 6.67 11.58
N LEU A 93 -10.35 6.26 10.51
CA LEU A 93 -10.04 5.03 9.78
C LEU A 93 -8.60 5.01 9.27
N ARG A 94 -8.15 6.10 8.64
CA ARG A 94 -6.78 6.23 8.12
C ARG A 94 -5.73 6.30 9.24
N ALA A 95 -5.98 7.06 10.29
CA ALA A 95 -5.07 7.18 11.43
C ALA A 95 -4.85 5.85 12.17
N THR A 96 -5.85 4.97 12.14
CA THR A 96 -5.76 3.62 12.73
C THR A 96 -5.37 2.55 11.71
N SER A 97 -5.19 2.90 10.43
CA SER A 97 -5.01 1.96 9.31
C SER A 97 -6.13 0.91 9.19
N ALA A 98 -7.28 1.16 9.82
CA ALA A 98 -8.42 0.26 9.76
C ALA A 98 -9.05 0.19 8.36
N ASP A 99 -8.86 1.23 7.55
CA ASP A 99 -9.26 1.25 6.14
C ASP A 99 -8.52 0.21 5.29
N GLU A 100 -7.35 -0.25 5.72
CA GLU A 100 -6.52 -1.22 4.99
C GLU A 100 -6.87 -2.70 5.33
N LEU A 101 -7.72 -2.97 6.32
CA LEU A 101 -8.07 -4.34 6.69
C LEU A 101 -8.58 -5.21 5.52
N PRO A 102 -9.34 -4.71 4.53
CA PRO A 102 -9.73 -5.50 3.37
C PRO A 102 -8.56 -5.98 2.49
N GLU A 103 -7.36 -5.39 2.61
CA GLU A 103 -6.16 -5.88 1.90
C GLU A 103 -5.78 -7.31 2.32
N LEU A 104 -6.20 -7.76 3.51
CA LEU A 104 -6.05 -9.15 3.94
C LEU A 104 -6.65 -10.15 2.94
N LEU A 105 -7.72 -9.77 2.23
CA LEU A 105 -8.30 -10.58 1.16
C LEU A 105 -7.35 -10.70 -0.04
N SER A 106 -6.61 -9.65 -0.37
CA SER A 106 -5.59 -9.68 -1.43
C SER A 106 -4.39 -10.54 -1.03
N ILE A 107 -4.02 -10.56 0.26
CA ILE A 107 -2.98 -11.45 0.79
C ILE A 107 -3.45 -12.91 0.72
N LEU A 108 -4.69 -13.18 1.14
CA LEU A 108 -5.27 -14.53 1.11
C LEU A 108 -5.31 -15.08 -0.33
N LYS A 109 -5.70 -14.26 -1.31
CA LYS A 109 -5.71 -14.61 -2.74
C LYS A 109 -4.29 -14.84 -3.29
N GLY A 110 -3.27 -14.19 -2.73
CA GLY A 110 -1.90 -14.26 -3.19
C GLY A 110 -1.48 -13.13 -4.13
N ASP A 111 -2.29 -12.09 -4.25
CA ASP A 111 -1.94 -10.87 -4.97
C ASP A 111 -0.96 -10.01 -4.17
N MET A 112 -1.05 -10.08 -2.83
CA MET A 112 -0.20 -9.36 -1.88
C MET A 112 0.46 -10.29 -0.86
N ALA A 113 1.34 -9.73 -0.05
CA ALA A 113 2.00 -10.30 1.12
C ALA A 113 1.80 -9.36 2.33
N PHE A 114 2.05 -9.83 3.56
CA PHE A 114 2.13 -8.92 4.70
C PHE A 114 3.28 -7.92 4.53
N ILE A 115 4.45 -8.43 4.16
CA ILE A 115 5.68 -7.65 4.01
C ILE A 115 6.15 -7.67 2.56
N GLY A 116 6.42 -6.49 2.02
CA GLY A 116 6.91 -6.29 0.65
C GLY A 116 6.88 -4.83 0.23
N PRO A 117 7.36 -4.48 -0.97
CA PRO A 117 7.21 -3.15 -1.53
C PRO A 117 5.72 -2.75 -1.63
N ARG A 118 5.37 -1.53 -1.20
CA ARG A 118 3.97 -1.07 -1.26
C ARG A 118 3.47 -1.03 -2.70
N PRO A 119 2.33 -1.66 -3.04
CA PRO A 119 1.78 -1.65 -4.40
C PRO A 119 1.40 -0.23 -4.84
N LEU A 120 1.97 0.23 -5.96
CA LEU A 120 1.73 1.56 -6.51
C LEU A 120 0.71 1.53 -7.65
N PRO A 121 0.12 2.70 -8.00
CA PRO A 121 -0.79 2.83 -9.14
C PRO A 121 -0.18 2.32 -10.44
N VAL A 122 -0.99 1.73 -11.31
CA VAL A 122 -0.52 1.21 -12.61
C VAL A 122 0.02 2.31 -13.52
N GLU A 123 -0.47 3.51 -13.33
CA GLU A 123 -0.05 4.71 -14.05
C GLU A 123 1.42 5.07 -13.78
N TYR A 124 2.01 4.56 -12.69
CA TYR A 124 3.41 4.77 -12.35
C TYR A 124 4.38 3.82 -13.09
N ALA A 125 3.86 2.77 -13.75
CA ALA A 125 4.70 1.77 -14.42
C ALA A 125 5.75 2.36 -15.38
N PRO A 126 5.45 3.38 -16.21
CA PRO A 126 6.43 3.94 -17.14
C PRO A 126 7.55 4.76 -16.48
N TYR A 127 7.37 5.13 -15.21
CA TYR A 127 8.30 6.03 -14.50
C TYR A 127 9.40 5.31 -13.71
N PHE A 128 9.38 3.98 -13.66
CA PHE A 128 10.42 3.20 -13.01
C PHE A 128 11.63 3.03 -13.93
N SER A 129 12.83 3.15 -13.35
CA SER A 129 14.03 2.64 -13.99
C SER A 129 14.06 1.11 -13.97
N GLU A 130 14.95 0.48 -14.74
CA GLU A 130 15.12 -0.98 -14.74
C GLU A 130 15.47 -1.53 -13.34
N GLU A 131 16.25 -0.79 -12.56
CA GLU A 131 16.61 -1.18 -11.21
C GLU A 131 15.40 -1.06 -10.27
N GLU A 132 14.67 0.04 -10.31
CA GLU A 132 13.47 0.26 -9.50
C GLU A 132 12.36 -0.75 -9.82
N ALA A 133 12.24 -1.18 -11.07
CA ALA A 133 11.30 -2.21 -11.51
C ALA A 133 11.54 -3.57 -10.83
N LEU A 134 12.74 -3.83 -10.29
CA LEU A 134 13.02 -5.03 -9.48
C LEU A 134 12.09 -5.16 -8.28
N ARG A 135 11.51 -4.06 -7.78
CA ARG A 135 10.51 -4.07 -6.71
C ARG A 135 9.28 -4.93 -7.04
N HIS A 136 8.97 -5.11 -8.31
CA HIS A 136 7.86 -5.92 -8.79
C HIS A 136 8.23 -7.41 -8.96
N SER A 137 9.47 -7.82 -8.68
CA SER A 137 9.86 -9.23 -8.77
C SER A 137 9.29 -10.09 -7.63
N CYS A 138 8.73 -9.48 -6.60
CA CYS A 138 8.01 -10.16 -5.52
C CYS A 138 6.58 -9.60 -5.36
N ARG A 139 5.78 -10.19 -4.46
CA ARG A 139 4.46 -9.64 -4.13
C ARG A 139 4.61 -8.34 -3.36
N GLY A 140 3.75 -7.38 -3.69
CA GLY A 140 3.63 -6.16 -2.89
C GLY A 140 3.14 -6.43 -1.48
N GLY A 141 3.58 -5.61 -0.51
CA GLY A 141 3.25 -5.77 0.90
C GLY A 141 2.23 -4.77 1.42
N MET A 142 1.49 -5.18 2.47
CA MET A 142 0.70 -4.30 3.30
C MET A 142 1.63 -3.36 4.10
N SER A 143 2.77 -3.88 4.56
CA SER A 143 3.89 -3.13 5.09
C SER A 143 5.18 -3.51 4.37
N GLY A 144 6.26 -2.73 4.53
CA GLY A 144 7.54 -2.97 3.88
C GLY A 144 8.67 -2.12 4.44
N LEU A 145 9.88 -2.37 3.96
CA LEU A 145 11.09 -1.70 4.47
C LEU A 145 10.98 -0.17 4.31
N ALA A 146 10.56 0.33 3.16
CA ALA A 146 10.36 1.76 2.93
C ALA A 146 9.34 2.38 3.92
N GLN A 147 8.22 1.68 4.18
CA GLN A 147 7.20 2.18 5.10
C GLN A 147 7.70 2.25 6.56
N VAL A 148 8.56 1.31 6.98
CA VAL A 148 9.12 1.36 8.33
C VAL A 148 10.37 2.23 8.45
N SER A 149 11.04 2.59 7.36
CA SER A 149 12.23 3.44 7.37
C SER A 149 11.92 4.92 7.46
N GLY A 150 10.87 5.42 6.76
CA GLY A 150 10.58 6.86 6.79
C GLY A 150 9.14 7.27 6.44
N ARG A 151 8.28 6.32 5.99
CA ARG A 151 6.89 6.60 5.57
C ARG A 151 6.79 7.77 4.60
N THR A 152 6.33 8.94 5.10
CA THR A 152 6.08 10.15 4.32
C THR A 152 7.27 11.10 4.29
N SER A 153 8.29 10.92 5.14
CA SER A 153 9.45 11.81 5.24
C SER A 153 10.61 11.46 4.32
N ILE A 154 10.49 10.40 3.49
CA ILE A 154 11.51 9.99 2.53
C ILE A 154 11.08 10.27 1.10
N THR A 155 12.04 10.59 0.24
CA THR A 155 11.86 10.83 -1.18
C THR A 155 11.42 9.57 -1.93
N TRP A 156 10.96 9.73 -3.18
CA TRP A 156 10.63 8.58 -4.03
C TRP A 156 11.84 7.70 -4.32
N ASP A 157 13.00 8.31 -4.53
CA ASP A 157 14.25 7.58 -4.81
C ASP A 157 14.66 6.74 -3.60
N GLU A 158 14.58 7.28 -2.39
CA GLU A 158 14.83 6.53 -1.15
C GLU A 158 13.81 5.40 -0.96
N LYS A 159 12.51 5.64 -1.25
CA LYS A 159 11.48 4.59 -1.19
C LYS A 159 11.83 3.43 -2.11
N PHE A 160 12.23 3.73 -3.35
CA PHE A 160 12.59 2.69 -4.32
C PHE A 160 13.90 2.00 -3.95
N ALA A 161 14.89 2.73 -3.41
CA ALA A 161 16.12 2.13 -2.90
C ALA A 161 15.82 1.11 -1.78
N TYR A 162 15.00 1.46 -0.80
CA TYR A 162 14.56 0.52 0.25
C TYR A 162 13.76 -0.65 -0.30
N ASP A 163 12.90 -0.44 -1.29
CA ASP A 163 12.13 -1.53 -1.92
C ASP A 163 13.06 -2.50 -2.65
N VAL A 164 14.05 -2.00 -3.39
CA VAL A 164 15.05 -2.82 -4.08
C VAL A 164 15.95 -3.54 -3.08
N GLU A 165 16.40 -2.85 -2.02
CA GLU A 165 17.16 -3.45 -0.92
C GLU A 165 16.39 -4.63 -0.30
N TYR A 166 15.12 -4.41 0.03
CA TYR A 166 14.26 -5.48 0.56
C TYR A 166 14.21 -6.69 -0.37
N VAL A 167 13.98 -6.46 -1.66
CA VAL A 167 13.87 -7.53 -2.66
C VAL A 167 15.18 -8.30 -2.80
N LYS A 168 16.33 -7.61 -2.79
CA LYS A 168 17.65 -8.24 -2.88
C LYS A 168 17.99 -9.09 -1.65
N ASN A 169 17.52 -8.69 -0.46
CA ASN A 169 17.89 -9.29 0.84
C ASN A 169 16.73 -10.02 1.54
N MET A 170 15.64 -10.31 0.81
CA MET A 170 14.43 -10.91 1.38
C MET A 170 14.73 -12.17 2.17
N SER A 171 14.32 -12.19 3.43
CA SER A 171 14.52 -13.30 4.38
C SER A 171 13.45 -13.29 5.47
N PHE A 172 13.27 -14.42 6.14
CA PHE A 172 12.39 -14.53 7.30
C PHE A 172 12.75 -13.53 8.41
N LYS A 173 14.05 -13.36 8.69
CA LYS A 173 14.52 -12.40 9.70
C LYS A 173 14.11 -10.96 9.34
N GLN A 174 14.26 -10.57 8.09
CA GLN A 174 13.89 -9.22 7.63
C GLN A 174 12.38 -9.01 7.71
N ASP A 175 11.57 -9.95 7.25
CA ASP A 175 10.11 -9.88 7.36
C ASP A 175 9.66 -9.78 8.81
N PHE A 176 10.25 -10.57 9.70
CA PHE A 176 9.97 -10.54 11.12
C PHE A 176 10.27 -9.17 11.74
N LEU A 177 11.46 -8.61 11.46
CA LEU A 177 11.84 -7.28 11.96
C LEU A 177 10.90 -6.18 11.44
N ILE A 178 10.57 -6.19 10.15
CA ILE A 178 9.65 -5.21 9.56
C ILE A 178 8.25 -5.35 10.19
N PHE A 179 7.75 -6.57 10.39
CA PHE A 179 6.45 -6.82 11.00
C PHE A 179 6.35 -6.20 12.40
N PHE A 180 7.30 -6.49 13.29
CA PHE A 180 7.29 -5.95 14.65
C PHE A 180 7.53 -4.44 14.68
N THR A 181 8.37 -3.91 13.78
CA THR A 181 8.56 -2.47 13.64
C THR A 181 7.28 -1.79 13.20
N THR A 182 6.51 -2.40 12.28
CA THR A 182 5.21 -1.91 11.84
C THR A 182 4.23 -1.82 13.01
N ILE A 183 4.12 -2.91 13.79
CA ILE A 183 3.25 -2.93 14.97
C ILE A 183 3.63 -1.80 15.94
N LYS A 184 4.92 -1.68 16.28
CA LYS A 184 5.42 -0.60 17.15
C LYS A 184 5.01 0.78 16.62
N LYS A 185 5.24 1.06 15.32
CA LYS A 185 4.93 2.37 14.70
C LYS A 185 3.43 2.67 14.65
N VAL A 186 2.58 1.66 14.45
CA VAL A 186 1.12 1.83 14.51
C VAL A 186 0.68 2.21 15.92
N PHE A 187 1.21 1.55 16.96
CA PHE A 187 0.85 1.86 18.35
C PHE A 187 1.38 3.22 18.82
N VAL A 188 2.61 3.59 18.44
CA VAL A 188 3.23 4.88 18.83
C VAL A 188 2.67 6.04 17.99
N ARG A 189 1.91 5.75 16.91
CA ARG A 189 1.41 6.76 15.94
C ARG A 189 2.53 7.62 15.38
N GLU A 190 3.73 7.06 15.22
CA GLU A 190 4.89 7.78 14.74
C GLU A 190 4.66 8.20 13.27
N ASN A 191 4.90 9.48 12.96
CA ASN A 191 4.76 10.07 11.62
C ASN A 191 3.34 9.92 10.99
N VAL A 192 2.28 9.99 11.79
CA VAL A 192 0.89 10.17 11.35
C VAL A 192 0.62 11.70 11.30
N GLY A 193 1.40 12.42 10.54
CA GLY A 193 1.28 13.87 10.37
C GLY A 193 1.23 14.25 8.88
N ALA A 194 0.96 15.54 8.63
CA ALA A 194 1.11 16.08 7.28
C ALA A 194 2.54 15.84 6.78
N PRO A 195 2.72 15.46 5.51
CA PRO A 195 4.04 15.31 4.94
C PRO A 195 4.81 16.64 5.01
N GLU A 196 6.13 16.58 5.20
CA GLU A 196 7.00 17.74 5.02
C GLU A 196 6.83 18.32 3.60
N GLU A 197 6.98 19.63 3.44
CA GLU A 197 6.95 20.29 2.14
C GLU A 197 7.96 19.59 1.19
N GLY A 198 7.46 19.11 0.04
CA GLY A 198 8.24 18.37 -0.94
C GLY A 198 8.10 16.83 -0.90
N ALA A 199 7.70 16.23 0.22
CA ALA A 199 7.45 14.78 0.31
C ALA A 199 6.11 14.35 -0.35
N ASN A 200 5.32 15.32 -0.80
CA ASN A 200 3.97 15.13 -1.36
C ASN A 200 3.88 15.20 -2.87
N LEU A 201 4.98 15.51 -3.56
CA LEU A 201 4.94 15.49 -5.01
C LEU A 201 4.55 14.09 -5.49
N SER A 202 3.61 14.02 -6.43
CA SER A 202 3.32 12.76 -7.11
C SER A 202 4.59 12.24 -7.78
N LEU A 203 4.67 10.93 -8.02
CA LEU A 203 5.80 10.38 -8.76
C LEU A 203 5.94 11.05 -10.14
N PHE A 204 4.82 11.44 -10.75
CA PHE A 204 4.80 12.18 -12.01
C PHE A 204 5.57 13.50 -11.91
N GLU A 205 5.20 14.35 -10.95
CA GLU A 205 5.86 15.65 -10.74
C GLU A 205 7.36 15.49 -10.47
N THR A 206 7.73 14.55 -9.59
CA THR A 206 9.13 14.29 -9.28
C THR A 206 9.92 13.81 -10.49
N ARG A 207 9.36 12.92 -11.33
CA ARG A 207 10.07 12.39 -12.49
C ARG A 207 10.07 13.33 -13.68
N ASP A 208 9.03 14.14 -13.85
CA ASP A 208 9.01 15.20 -14.86
C ASP A 208 10.10 16.24 -14.60
N GLU A 209 10.38 16.58 -13.34
CA GLU A 209 11.49 17.43 -12.96
C GLU A 209 12.86 16.77 -13.20
N GLN A 210 13.02 15.49 -12.85
CA GLN A 210 14.29 14.75 -12.97
C GLN A 210 14.59 14.31 -14.41
N ARG A 211 13.57 14.08 -15.22
CA ARG A 211 13.67 13.54 -16.58
C ARG A 211 12.71 14.29 -17.53
N PRO A 212 12.94 15.60 -17.76
CA PRO A 212 12.10 16.38 -18.67
C PRO A 212 12.14 15.76 -20.06
N GLY A 213 10.98 15.40 -20.60
CA GLY A 213 10.85 14.79 -21.92
C GLY A 213 10.79 13.26 -21.96
N LEU A 214 10.59 12.59 -20.83
CA LEU A 214 10.27 11.15 -20.82
C LEU A 214 8.91 10.95 -21.52
N VAL A 215 8.98 10.65 -22.82
CA VAL A 215 7.77 10.30 -23.60
C VAL A 215 7.31 8.92 -23.12
N ILE A 216 6.21 8.89 -22.41
CA ILE A 216 5.51 7.65 -22.05
C ILE A 216 5.09 6.94 -23.34
N LYS A 217 5.64 5.75 -23.57
CA LYS A 217 5.24 4.88 -24.69
C LYS A 217 4.01 4.08 -24.32
#